data_4f33713dfba3c36cfbc00e3c3c6fe921
#
_entry.id   4f33713dfba3c36cfbc00e3c3c6fe921
#
_cell.length_a   1.000
_cell.length_b   1.000
_cell.length_c   1.000
_cell.angle_alpha   90.00
_cell.angle_beta   90.00
_cell.angle_gamma   90.00
#
_symmetry.space_group_name_H-M   'P 1'
#
loop_
_entity.id
_entity.type
_entity.pdbx_description
1 polymer ?
#
loop_
_entity_poly.entity_id
_entity_poly.type
_entity_poly.pdbx_seq_one_letter_code
_entity_poly.pdbx_strand_id
1 'polypeptide(L)'
;MQNKYFIVIFLFLFTANTVLAQKDGYWDKTRATTEEISVSARDRIVIKTQDFPEGTTEVVYRITLLDKNQQMASSLVSVLKAIPDPTGISQGSAGAVFILSKISGDDKCKYAVFSSADLAKKYKESGKTDNACLVQDTPVSKDAKLLSTDKSACMQASSGNLWFGFESKNWIMSQKIIFEVVPWVDNKLSRGWTLENRKAIIDQCKTSNLAQKMSNSDDFCVCILDKIQSKYKFKEFQKLLAVER
;
A
#
# COMPACT_ATOMS: atom_id res chain seq x y z
N MET A 1 -41.52 4.57 -45.66
CA MET A 1 -40.47 3.58 -45.30
C MET A 1 -39.14 4.18 -44.82
N GLN A 2 -39.06 5.47 -44.53
CA GLN A 2 -37.79 6.16 -44.15
C GLN A 2 -37.49 6.21 -42.65
N ASN A 3 -38.45 5.93 -41.76
CA ASN A 3 -38.26 6.08 -40.31
C ASN A 3 -37.64 4.86 -39.59
N LYS A 4 -37.51 3.70 -40.22
CA LYS A 4 -36.96 2.50 -39.58
C LYS A 4 -35.43 2.49 -39.54
N TYR A 5 -34.77 3.14 -40.47
CA TYR A 5 -33.31 3.19 -40.53
C TYR A 5 -32.69 4.22 -39.56
N PHE A 6 -33.45 5.26 -39.21
CA PHE A 6 -32.99 6.27 -38.27
C PHE A 6 -32.91 5.74 -36.83
N ILE A 7 -33.80 4.84 -36.45
CA ILE A 7 -33.81 4.22 -35.10
C ILE A 7 -32.65 3.23 -34.95
N VAL A 8 -32.27 2.51 -35.98
CA VAL A 8 -31.15 1.54 -35.95
C VAL A 8 -29.80 2.25 -35.86
N ILE A 9 -29.61 3.38 -36.53
CA ILE A 9 -28.39 4.20 -36.44
C ILE A 9 -28.27 4.85 -35.06
N PHE A 10 -29.38 5.26 -34.44
CA PHE A 10 -29.36 5.86 -33.08
C PHE A 10 -29.04 4.81 -31.99
N LEU A 11 -29.42 3.54 -32.18
CA LEU A 11 -29.07 2.48 -31.22
C LEU A 11 -27.57 2.05 -31.30
N PHE A 12 -26.93 2.25 -32.45
CA PHE A 12 -25.50 1.92 -32.61
C PHE A 12 -24.57 3.00 -32.03
N LEU A 13 -25.04 4.22 -31.83
CA LEU A 13 -24.27 5.32 -31.24
C LEU A 13 -24.23 5.29 -29.71
N PHE A 14 -25.06 4.47 -29.05
CA PHE A 14 -25.10 4.35 -27.58
C PHE A 14 -24.28 3.21 -27.00
N THR A 15 -23.62 2.40 -27.81
CA THR A 15 -22.54 1.54 -27.31
C THR A 15 -21.21 2.31 -27.25
N ALA A 16 -21.22 3.49 -26.64
CA ALA A 16 -20.00 4.08 -26.14
C ALA A 16 -19.46 3.13 -25.06
N ASN A 17 -18.64 2.19 -25.49
CA ASN A 17 -17.82 1.40 -24.59
C ASN A 17 -17.09 2.41 -23.71
N THR A 18 -17.50 2.55 -22.47
CA THR A 18 -16.64 3.11 -21.43
C THR A 18 -15.46 2.15 -21.30
N VAL A 19 -14.45 2.34 -22.15
CA VAL A 19 -13.16 1.75 -21.94
C VAL A 19 -12.70 2.36 -20.62
N LEU A 20 -12.93 1.65 -19.53
CA LEU A 20 -12.28 1.97 -18.26
C LEU A 20 -10.79 1.93 -18.56
N ALA A 21 -10.18 3.09 -18.66
CA ALA A 21 -8.76 3.18 -18.91
C ALA A 21 -8.06 2.44 -17.76
N GLN A 22 -7.46 1.31 -18.07
CA GLN A 22 -6.67 0.56 -17.11
C GLN A 22 -5.59 1.50 -16.56
N LYS A 23 -5.47 1.56 -15.24
CA LYS A 23 -4.45 2.38 -14.60
C LYS A 23 -3.07 1.82 -14.96
N ASP A 24 -2.22 2.67 -15.51
CA ASP A 24 -0.85 2.34 -15.86
C ASP A 24 0.06 2.49 -14.64
N GLY A 25 0.38 1.38 -13.99
CA GLY A 25 1.16 1.37 -12.76
C GLY A 25 1.41 -0.04 -12.22
N TYR A 26 1.90 -0.11 -10.98
CA TYR A 26 2.23 -1.38 -10.34
C TYR A 26 2.12 -1.32 -8.82
N TRP A 27 1.87 -2.49 -8.20
CA TRP A 27 2.03 -2.68 -6.75
C TRP A 27 3.53 -2.78 -6.40
N ASP A 28 4.02 -1.83 -5.62
CA ASP A 28 5.44 -1.81 -5.22
C ASP A 28 5.69 -2.73 -4.02
N LYS A 29 6.14 -3.93 -4.32
CA LYS A 29 6.46 -4.97 -3.32
C LYS A 29 7.72 -4.64 -2.52
N THR A 30 8.63 -3.85 -3.10
CA THR A 30 9.90 -3.45 -2.46
C THR A 30 9.64 -2.50 -1.30
N ARG A 31 8.54 -1.73 -1.39
CA ARG A 31 8.09 -0.80 -0.36
C ARG A 31 6.88 -1.31 0.41
N ALA A 32 6.60 -2.60 0.31
CA ALA A 32 5.58 -3.21 1.15
C ALA A 32 6.04 -3.23 2.62
N THR A 33 5.15 -2.83 3.51
CA THR A 33 5.30 -3.05 4.94
C THR A 33 4.68 -4.40 5.29
N THR A 34 5.41 -5.25 5.99
CA THR A 34 4.87 -6.50 6.55
C THR A 34 5.44 -6.66 7.95
N GLU A 35 4.59 -6.53 8.95
CA GLU A 35 4.97 -6.56 10.37
C GLU A 35 4.13 -7.59 11.12
N GLU A 36 4.79 -8.40 11.93
CA GLU A 36 4.17 -9.20 12.96
C GLU A 36 4.34 -8.49 14.30
N ILE A 37 3.24 -8.09 14.93
CA ILE A 37 3.23 -7.20 16.07
C ILE A 37 2.56 -7.88 17.23
N SER A 38 3.13 -7.74 18.42
CA SER A 38 2.47 -8.10 19.68
C SER A 38 2.01 -6.85 20.42
N VAL A 39 0.72 -6.75 20.68
CA VAL A 39 0.14 -5.66 21.46
C VAL A 39 -0.29 -6.21 22.82
N SER A 40 0.25 -5.67 23.90
CA SER A 40 -0.12 -6.08 25.26
C SER A 40 -1.59 -5.77 25.57
N ALA A 41 -2.15 -6.47 26.55
CA ALA A 41 -3.52 -6.24 27.00
C ALA A 41 -3.71 -4.75 27.38
N ARG A 42 -4.79 -4.14 26.87
CA ARG A 42 -5.19 -2.75 27.11
C ARG A 42 -4.15 -1.70 26.69
N ASP A 43 -3.16 -2.10 25.90
CA ASP A 43 -2.09 -1.21 25.44
C ASP A 43 -2.35 -0.69 24.02
N ARG A 44 -1.57 0.31 23.63
CA ARG A 44 -1.56 0.92 22.31
C ARG A 44 -0.16 0.94 21.74
N ILE A 45 -0.08 0.63 20.46
CA ILE A 45 1.16 0.76 19.71
C ILE A 45 0.93 1.57 18.44
N VAL A 46 2.00 2.10 17.89
CA VAL A 46 2.00 2.82 16.63
C VAL A 46 3.08 2.25 15.74
N ILE A 47 2.73 1.97 14.50
CA ILE A 47 3.61 1.45 13.46
C ILE A 47 3.63 2.44 12.29
N LYS A 48 4.83 2.77 11.84
CA LYS A 48 5.05 3.54 10.62
C LYS A 48 5.14 2.58 9.43
N THR A 49 4.49 2.88 8.30
CA THR A 49 4.73 2.17 7.06
C THR A 49 6.14 2.46 6.52
N GLN A 50 6.62 1.65 5.58
CA GLN A 50 7.74 2.04 4.72
C GLN A 50 7.40 3.37 4.02
N ASP A 51 8.44 4.12 3.64
CA ASP A 51 8.24 5.35 2.88
C ASP A 51 7.74 5.00 1.47
N PHE A 52 6.69 5.66 1.05
CA PHE A 52 6.07 5.42 -0.25
C PHE A 52 6.92 6.05 -1.36
N PRO A 53 7.11 5.36 -2.47
CA PRO A 53 7.82 5.92 -3.61
C PRO A 53 7.04 7.08 -4.25
N GLU A 54 7.76 7.95 -4.94
CA GLU A 54 7.15 9.03 -5.74
C GLU A 54 6.20 8.41 -6.80
N GLY A 55 5.04 9.01 -6.96
CA GLY A 55 4.00 8.50 -7.85
C GLY A 55 3.02 7.54 -7.17
N THR A 56 3.13 7.31 -5.86
CA THR A 56 2.13 6.53 -5.13
C THR A 56 0.79 7.26 -5.12
N THR A 57 -0.23 6.64 -5.69
CA THR A 57 -1.60 7.17 -5.75
C THR A 57 -2.58 6.38 -4.90
N GLU A 58 -2.24 5.15 -4.59
CA GLU A 58 -3.09 4.27 -3.80
C GLU A 58 -2.25 3.42 -2.87
N VAL A 59 -2.85 3.04 -1.77
CA VAL A 59 -2.26 2.14 -0.78
C VAL A 59 -3.32 1.15 -0.36
N VAL A 60 -3.03 -0.13 -0.46
CA VAL A 60 -3.86 -1.16 0.15
C VAL A 60 -3.22 -1.62 1.45
N TYR A 61 -4.03 -1.78 2.49
CA TYR A 61 -3.55 -2.40 3.72
C TYR A 61 -4.45 -3.57 4.13
N ARG A 62 -3.87 -4.46 4.91
CA ARG A 62 -4.55 -5.59 5.55
C ARG A 62 -4.09 -5.73 6.98
N ILE A 63 -5.04 -5.93 7.86
CA ILE A 63 -4.86 -6.20 9.29
C ILE A 63 -5.48 -7.56 9.56
N THR A 64 -4.76 -8.44 10.22
CA THR A 64 -5.26 -9.77 10.62
C THR A 64 -4.76 -10.08 12.02
N LEU A 65 -5.67 -10.37 12.94
CA LEU A 65 -5.32 -10.87 14.26
C LEU A 65 -5.27 -12.39 14.19
N LEU A 66 -4.23 -12.96 14.78
CA LEU A 66 -4.01 -14.41 14.80
C LEU A 66 -4.00 -14.92 16.24
N ASP A 67 -4.62 -16.08 16.45
CA ASP A 67 -4.43 -16.85 17.66
C ASP A 67 -3.03 -17.47 17.73
N LYS A 68 -2.60 -17.88 18.91
CA LYS A 68 -1.21 -18.28 19.21
C LYS A 68 -0.61 -19.30 18.22
N ASN A 69 -1.43 -20.20 17.67
CA ASN A 69 -0.99 -21.28 16.79
C ASN A 69 -1.38 -21.07 15.31
N GLN A 70 -1.94 -19.91 15.00
CA GLN A 70 -2.34 -19.59 13.62
C GLN A 70 -1.23 -18.94 12.85
N GLN A 71 -1.19 -19.19 11.54
CA GLN A 71 -0.29 -18.56 10.59
C GLN A 71 -1.06 -18.04 9.39
N MET A 72 -0.54 -17.01 8.74
CA MET A 72 -1.11 -16.48 7.51
C MET A 72 -1.00 -17.48 6.37
N ALA A 73 -2.09 -17.72 5.66
CA ALA A 73 -2.10 -18.58 4.47
C ALA A 73 -1.39 -17.94 3.26
N SER A 74 -1.42 -16.62 3.16
CA SER A 74 -0.80 -15.86 2.05
C SER A 74 -0.52 -14.43 2.47
N SER A 75 0.58 -13.87 1.98
CA SER A 75 0.87 -12.44 2.15
C SER A 75 -0.03 -11.57 1.27
N LEU A 76 -0.25 -10.31 1.66
CA LEU A 76 -0.98 -9.33 0.86
C LEU A 76 -0.31 -9.14 -0.52
N VAL A 77 1.01 -9.09 -0.57
CA VAL A 77 1.79 -9.04 -1.81
C VAL A 77 1.44 -10.20 -2.76
N SER A 78 1.26 -11.41 -2.22
CA SER A 78 0.89 -12.58 -3.02
C SER A 78 -0.53 -12.49 -3.57
N VAL A 79 -1.45 -11.97 -2.77
CA VAL A 79 -2.85 -11.73 -3.19
C VAL A 79 -2.90 -10.69 -4.31
N LEU A 80 -2.16 -9.60 -4.18
CA LEU A 80 -2.13 -8.51 -5.17
C LEU A 80 -1.48 -8.90 -6.50
N LYS A 81 -0.71 -9.99 -6.55
CA LYS A 81 -0.23 -10.54 -7.84
C LYS A 81 -1.37 -10.98 -8.75
N ALA A 82 -2.46 -11.45 -8.17
CA ALA A 82 -3.66 -11.86 -8.90
C ALA A 82 -4.54 -10.67 -9.30
N ILE A 83 -4.30 -9.48 -8.72
CA ILE A 83 -5.03 -8.23 -8.99
C ILE A 83 -4.01 -7.18 -9.42
N PRO A 84 -3.60 -7.19 -10.71
CA PRO A 84 -2.52 -6.31 -11.18
C PRO A 84 -2.89 -4.83 -11.21
N ASP A 85 -4.17 -4.49 -11.21
CA ASP A 85 -4.70 -3.14 -11.35
C ASP A 85 -5.56 -2.78 -10.13
N PRO A 86 -5.34 -1.63 -9.48
CA PRO A 86 -6.13 -1.19 -8.32
C PRO A 86 -7.62 -0.97 -8.64
N THR A 87 -8.00 -0.77 -9.90
CA THR A 87 -9.42 -0.70 -10.29
C THR A 87 -10.18 -1.99 -9.98
N GLY A 88 -9.49 -3.12 -9.88
CA GLY A 88 -10.03 -4.40 -9.43
C GLY A 88 -10.29 -4.47 -7.92
N ILE A 89 -9.83 -3.47 -7.15
CA ILE A 89 -10.01 -3.37 -5.70
C ILE A 89 -10.95 -2.22 -5.41
N SER A 90 -12.17 -2.50 -4.98
CA SER A 90 -13.13 -1.47 -4.59
C SER A 90 -13.18 -1.31 -3.08
N GLN A 91 -13.34 -0.06 -2.61
CA GLN A 91 -13.56 0.22 -1.19
C GLN A 91 -14.94 -0.32 -0.75
N GLY A 92 -14.94 -1.23 0.22
CA GLY A 92 -16.15 -1.70 0.87
C GLY A 92 -17.02 -2.69 0.10
N SER A 93 -16.57 -3.24 -1.02
CA SER A 93 -17.31 -4.22 -1.81
C SER A 93 -16.51 -5.50 -2.09
N ALA A 94 -16.88 -6.27 -3.10
CA ALA A 94 -16.27 -7.55 -3.46
C ALA A 94 -14.73 -7.50 -3.58
N GLY A 95 -14.11 -6.36 -3.90
CA GLY A 95 -12.66 -6.21 -3.95
C GLY A 95 -11.97 -6.40 -2.59
N ALA A 96 -12.57 -5.89 -1.50
CA ALA A 96 -12.04 -6.07 -0.16
C ALA A 96 -12.03 -7.55 0.28
N VAL A 97 -12.97 -8.34 -0.19
CA VAL A 97 -13.07 -9.78 0.15
C VAL A 97 -11.86 -10.56 -0.34
N PHE A 98 -11.29 -10.21 -1.50
CA PHE A 98 -10.10 -10.89 -2.04
C PHE A 98 -8.85 -10.63 -1.22
N ILE A 99 -8.72 -9.44 -0.63
CA ILE A 99 -7.54 -9.07 0.15
C ILE A 99 -7.65 -9.45 1.63
N LEU A 100 -8.87 -9.76 2.13
CA LEU A 100 -9.05 -10.26 3.47
C LEU A 100 -8.46 -11.66 3.63
N SER A 101 -7.77 -11.88 4.74
CA SER A 101 -7.33 -13.22 5.11
C SER A 101 -8.52 -14.15 5.32
N LYS A 102 -8.38 -15.41 4.89
CA LYS A 102 -9.35 -16.47 5.22
C LYS A 102 -9.25 -16.89 6.70
N ILE A 103 -8.06 -16.71 7.29
CA ILE A 103 -7.76 -17.07 8.66
C ILE A 103 -7.74 -15.80 9.50
N SER A 104 -8.41 -15.81 10.64
CA SER A 104 -8.27 -14.80 11.69
C SER A 104 -8.55 -15.46 13.03
N GLY A 105 -7.96 -14.93 14.10
CA GLY A 105 -8.27 -15.31 15.49
C GLY A 105 -9.58 -14.69 15.98
N ASP A 106 -9.93 -15.03 17.21
CA ASP A 106 -11.09 -14.49 17.93
C ASP A 106 -10.83 -13.10 18.52
N ASP A 107 -9.59 -12.75 18.71
CA ASP A 107 -9.17 -11.44 19.21
C ASP A 107 -9.62 -10.30 18.29
N LYS A 108 -9.85 -9.13 18.90
CA LYS A 108 -10.26 -7.93 18.17
C LYS A 108 -9.47 -6.71 18.62
N CYS A 109 -9.10 -5.84 17.69
CA CYS A 109 -8.49 -4.57 17.98
C CYS A 109 -9.27 -3.40 17.34
N LYS A 110 -9.10 -2.22 17.91
CA LYS A 110 -9.41 -0.96 17.24
C LYS A 110 -8.15 -0.43 16.57
N TYR A 111 -8.32 0.39 15.56
CA TYR A 111 -7.18 1.06 14.95
C TYR A 111 -7.55 2.43 14.39
N ALA A 112 -6.54 3.28 14.23
CA ALA A 112 -6.65 4.56 13.55
C ALA A 112 -5.43 4.79 12.65
N VAL A 113 -5.62 5.58 11.59
CA VAL A 113 -4.57 5.92 10.63
C VAL A 113 -4.29 7.41 10.70
N PHE A 114 -3.01 7.77 10.67
CA PHE A 114 -2.53 9.15 10.78
C PHE A 114 -1.55 9.46 9.66
N SER A 115 -1.56 10.70 9.20
CA SER A 115 -0.65 11.20 8.17
C SER A 115 0.65 11.78 8.74
N SER A 116 0.81 11.85 10.07
CA SER A 116 2.02 12.39 10.71
C SER A 116 2.40 11.64 11.98
N ALA A 117 3.71 11.67 12.27
CA ALA A 117 4.29 11.09 13.49
C ALA A 117 3.73 11.70 14.77
N ASP A 118 3.53 13.02 14.78
CA ASP A 118 3.06 13.74 15.97
C ASP A 118 1.64 13.35 16.36
N LEU A 119 0.75 13.18 15.38
CA LEU A 119 -0.61 12.73 15.61
C LEU A 119 -0.64 11.28 16.11
N ALA A 120 0.17 10.43 15.52
CA ALA A 120 0.31 9.04 15.93
C ALA A 120 0.88 8.91 17.36
N LYS A 121 1.86 9.76 17.72
CA LYS A 121 2.42 9.83 19.08
C LYS A 121 1.35 10.24 20.10
N LYS A 122 0.57 11.29 19.81
CA LYS A 122 -0.55 11.72 20.67
C LYS A 122 -1.58 10.61 20.88
N TYR A 123 -1.88 9.85 19.80
CA TYR A 123 -2.75 8.68 19.93
C TYR A 123 -2.17 7.62 20.86
N LYS A 124 -0.89 7.28 20.71
CA LYS A 124 -0.24 6.30 21.59
C LYS A 124 -0.35 6.69 23.07
N GLU A 125 -0.15 7.96 23.39
CA GLU A 125 -0.17 8.47 24.75
C GLU A 125 -1.60 8.58 25.32
N SER A 126 -2.56 9.10 24.56
CA SER A 126 -3.89 9.46 25.06
C SER A 126 -5.04 8.56 24.58
N GLY A 127 -4.85 7.81 23.49
CA GLY A 127 -5.90 7.06 22.81
C GLY A 127 -6.87 7.95 22.00
N LYS A 128 -6.63 9.28 21.94
CA LYS A 128 -7.48 10.19 21.18
C LYS A 128 -7.24 10.04 19.69
N THR A 129 -8.32 9.94 18.96
CA THR A 129 -8.31 9.81 17.49
C THR A 129 -8.55 11.13 16.76
N ASP A 130 -8.48 12.25 17.49
CA ASP A 130 -8.59 13.59 16.92
C ASP A 130 -7.57 13.76 15.80
N ASN A 131 -8.01 14.22 14.65
CA ASN A 131 -7.19 14.37 13.44
C ASN A 131 -6.63 13.05 12.84
N ALA A 132 -7.14 11.89 13.23
CA ALA A 132 -6.92 10.68 12.46
C ALA A 132 -7.62 10.81 11.10
N CYS A 133 -6.95 10.40 10.03
CA CYS A 133 -7.54 10.44 8.70
C CYS A 133 -8.50 9.27 8.43
N LEU A 134 -8.40 8.20 9.25
CA LEU A 134 -9.32 7.08 9.29
C LEU A 134 -9.39 6.51 10.70
N VAL A 135 -10.57 6.17 11.15
CA VAL A 135 -10.80 5.54 12.47
C VAL A 135 -11.67 4.28 12.29
N GLN A 136 -11.23 3.20 12.89
CA GLN A 136 -11.98 1.95 13.03
C GLN A 136 -12.31 1.73 14.51
N ASP A 137 -13.42 2.31 14.95
CA ASP A 137 -13.86 2.26 16.35
C ASP A 137 -14.53 0.95 16.75
N THR A 138 -15.19 0.28 15.80
CA THR A 138 -15.71 -1.06 16.03
C THR A 138 -14.55 -2.05 16.01
N PRO A 139 -14.29 -2.80 17.10
CA PRO A 139 -13.18 -3.76 17.12
C PRO A 139 -13.34 -4.85 16.06
N VAL A 140 -12.28 -5.15 15.34
CA VAL A 140 -12.23 -6.13 14.25
C VAL A 140 -11.13 -7.16 14.47
N SER A 141 -11.34 -8.41 14.04
CA SER A 141 -10.31 -9.45 13.99
C SER A 141 -9.53 -9.44 12.66
N LYS A 142 -10.11 -8.84 11.63
CA LYS A 142 -9.49 -8.61 10.32
C LYS A 142 -10.13 -7.42 9.63
N ASP A 143 -9.34 -6.68 8.88
CA ASP A 143 -9.81 -5.61 8.01
C ASP A 143 -8.86 -5.42 6.84
N ALA A 144 -9.37 -4.92 5.72
CA ALA A 144 -8.56 -4.53 4.57
C ALA A 144 -9.25 -3.40 3.81
N LYS A 145 -8.49 -2.35 3.48
CA LYS A 145 -9.02 -1.21 2.73
C LYS A 145 -8.02 -0.71 1.69
N LEU A 146 -8.55 -0.16 0.62
CA LEU A 146 -7.82 0.64 -0.35
C LEU A 146 -7.98 2.11 0.02
N LEU A 147 -6.89 2.79 0.21
CA LEU A 147 -6.80 4.25 0.37
C LEU A 147 -6.29 4.84 -0.94
N SER A 148 -6.96 5.85 -1.47
CA SER A 148 -6.56 6.50 -2.71
C SER A 148 -6.51 8.01 -2.56
N THR A 149 -5.71 8.68 -3.37
CA THR A 149 -5.53 10.14 -3.33
C THR A 149 -6.80 10.92 -3.63
N ASP A 150 -7.74 10.32 -4.36
CA ASP A 150 -9.02 10.93 -4.75
C ASP A 150 -10.14 10.73 -3.71
N LYS A 151 -10.03 9.72 -2.82
CA LYS A 151 -11.11 9.34 -1.91
C LYS A 151 -10.73 9.31 -0.43
N SER A 152 -9.45 9.33 -0.10
CA SER A 152 -8.99 9.19 1.28
C SER A 152 -8.24 10.41 1.78
N ALA A 153 -8.68 10.97 2.90
CA ALA A 153 -7.94 12.02 3.60
C ALA A 153 -6.52 11.59 4.04
N CYS A 154 -6.28 10.27 4.16
CA CYS A 154 -4.95 9.72 4.49
C CYS A 154 -3.94 9.88 3.35
N MET A 155 -4.40 9.90 2.10
CA MET A 155 -3.56 9.86 0.90
C MET A 155 -3.50 11.23 0.23
N GLN A 156 -3.04 12.25 0.94
CA GLN A 156 -2.79 13.55 0.30
C GLN A 156 -1.48 13.51 -0.48
N ALA A 157 -1.35 14.35 -1.51
CA ALA A 157 -0.25 14.35 -2.50
C ALA A 157 1.18 14.43 -1.92
N SER A 158 1.33 14.73 -0.64
CA SER A 158 2.61 14.82 0.08
C SER A 158 2.83 13.71 1.12
N SER A 159 1.92 12.72 1.22
CA SER A 159 2.05 11.66 2.23
C SER A 159 3.15 10.67 1.82
N GLY A 160 4.37 10.87 2.35
CA GLY A 160 5.49 9.96 2.14
C GLY A 160 5.34 8.63 2.88
N ASN A 161 4.46 8.53 3.85
CA ASN A 161 4.17 7.33 4.67
C ASN A 161 2.89 7.54 5.47
N LEU A 162 2.42 6.46 6.09
CA LEU A 162 1.28 6.47 7.01
C LEU A 162 1.70 5.88 8.37
N TRP A 163 0.95 6.24 9.40
CA TRP A 163 1.11 5.74 10.75
C TRP A 163 -0.17 5.04 11.17
N PHE A 164 -0.06 3.79 11.62
CA PHE A 164 -1.19 3.00 12.09
C PHE A 164 -1.08 2.82 13.60
N GLY A 165 -2.09 3.28 14.33
CA GLY A 165 -2.22 3.08 15.75
C GLY A 165 -3.19 1.93 16.04
N PHE A 166 -2.76 0.94 16.83
CA PHE A 166 -3.59 -0.20 17.24
C PHE A 166 -3.86 -0.14 18.74
N GLU A 167 -5.08 -0.44 19.15
CA GLU A 167 -5.49 -0.54 20.54
C GLU A 167 -6.04 -1.93 20.82
N SER A 168 -5.38 -2.67 21.74
CA SER A 168 -5.85 -3.96 22.21
C SER A 168 -7.08 -3.81 23.07
N LYS A 169 -8.13 -4.61 22.79
CA LYS A 169 -9.32 -4.71 23.62
C LYS A 169 -9.28 -5.92 24.56
N ASN A 170 -8.23 -6.71 24.53
CA ASN A 170 -8.04 -7.82 25.47
C ASN A 170 -7.74 -7.27 26.87
N TRP A 171 -8.18 -8.04 27.87
CA TRP A 171 -8.02 -7.68 29.28
C TRP A 171 -6.75 -8.28 29.91
N ILE A 172 -6.29 -9.42 29.42
CA ILE A 172 -5.28 -10.23 30.11
C ILE A 172 -4.16 -10.63 29.14
N MET A 173 -4.46 -10.97 27.88
CA MET A 173 -3.47 -11.54 26.95
C MET A 173 -3.05 -10.53 25.87
N SER A 174 -1.81 -10.65 25.43
CA SER A 174 -1.31 -9.96 24.26
C SER A 174 -2.00 -10.45 23.00
N GLN A 175 -2.20 -9.56 22.04
CA GLN A 175 -2.75 -9.86 20.71
C GLN A 175 -1.62 -9.91 19.69
N LYS A 176 -1.68 -10.89 18.81
CA LYS A 176 -0.78 -11.00 17.65
C LYS A 176 -1.47 -10.42 16.42
N ILE A 177 -0.91 -9.36 15.87
CA ILE A 177 -1.42 -8.66 14.68
C ILE A 177 -0.43 -8.85 13.54
N ILE A 178 -0.92 -9.32 12.40
CA ILE A 178 -0.20 -9.23 11.13
C ILE A 178 -0.69 -7.97 10.42
N PHE A 179 0.20 -7.05 10.18
CA PHE A 179 -0.04 -5.77 9.53
C PHE A 179 0.72 -5.71 8.22
N GLU A 180 0.02 -5.45 7.13
CA GLU A 180 0.59 -5.40 5.79
C GLU A 180 0.08 -4.18 5.03
N VAL A 181 0.97 -3.53 4.29
CA VAL A 181 0.67 -2.36 3.46
C VAL A 181 1.44 -2.47 2.15
N VAL A 182 0.79 -2.23 1.03
CA VAL A 182 1.42 -2.25 -0.29
C VAL A 182 0.99 -1.00 -1.06
N PRO A 183 1.91 -0.14 -1.50
CA PRO A 183 1.61 1.03 -2.31
C PRO A 183 1.45 0.66 -3.79
N TRP A 184 0.55 1.36 -4.46
CA TRP A 184 0.43 1.40 -5.92
C TRP A 184 1.09 2.64 -6.48
N VAL A 185 1.98 2.44 -7.44
CA VAL A 185 2.73 3.51 -8.11
C VAL A 185 2.21 3.69 -9.52
N ASP A 186 1.74 4.89 -9.83
CA ASP A 186 1.37 5.31 -11.18
C ASP A 186 2.62 5.63 -12.00
N ASN A 187 2.78 4.98 -13.15
CA ASN A 187 3.97 5.14 -14.01
C ASN A 187 4.14 6.57 -14.54
N LYS A 188 3.04 7.31 -14.73
CA LYS A 188 3.10 8.70 -15.20
C LYS A 188 3.60 9.65 -14.11
N LEU A 189 3.19 9.39 -12.86
CA LEU A 189 3.55 10.21 -11.71
C LEU A 189 4.90 9.83 -11.09
N SER A 190 5.42 8.63 -11.38
CA SER A 190 6.72 8.14 -10.90
C SER A 190 7.93 8.74 -11.63
N ARG A 191 7.77 9.83 -12.37
CA ARG A 191 8.84 10.51 -13.15
C ARG A 191 9.53 9.60 -14.17
N GLY A 192 8.80 8.59 -14.70
CA GLY A 192 9.29 7.64 -15.70
C GLY A 192 10.05 6.44 -15.13
N TRP A 193 10.05 6.26 -13.82
CA TRP A 193 10.61 5.08 -13.15
C TRP A 193 9.58 3.94 -13.13
N THR A 194 9.69 3.03 -14.08
CA THR A 194 8.85 1.82 -14.09
C THR A 194 9.37 0.75 -13.12
N LEU A 195 8.57 -0.26 -12.86
CA LEU A 195 8.97 -1.40 -12.02
C LEU A 195 10.25 -2.07 -12.53
N GLU A 196 10.34 -2.27 -13.85
CA GLU A 196 11.50 -2.90 -14.51
C GLU A 196 12.76 -2.07 -14.33
N ASN A 197 12.65 -0.74 -14.52
CA ASN A 197 13.75 0.19 -14.34
C ASN A 197 14.27 0.18 -12.90
N ARG A 198 13.37 0.21 -11.93
CA ARG A 198 13.70 0.14 -10.51
C ARG A 198 14.38 -1.17 -10.16
N LYS A 199 13.81 -2.29 -10.61
CA LYS A 199 14.38 -3.62 -10.40
C LYS A 199 15.80 -3.73 -10.99
N ALA A 200 16.02 -3.26 -12.20
CA ALA A 200 17.34 -3.32 -12.84
C ALA A 200 18.41 -2.57 -12.02
N ILE A 201 18.08 -1.39 -11.45
CA ILE A 201 19.01 -0.64 -10.61
C ILE A 201 19.28 -1.37 -9.28
N ILE A 202 18.25 -1.93 -8.65
CA ILE A 202 18.42 -2.71 -7.41
C ILE A 202 19.30 -3.93 -7.68
N ASP A 203 19.01 -4.70 -8.73
CA ASP A 203 19.78 -5.90 -9.08
C ASP A 203 21.25 -5.54 -9.38
N GLN A 204 21.51 -4.46 -10.12
CA GLN A 204 22.86 -3.96 -10.36
C GLN A 204 23.55 -3.50 -9.06
N CYS A 205 22.86 -2.80 -8.17
CA CYS A 205 23.40 -2.39 -6.89
C CYS A 205 23.84 -3.60 -6.05
N LYS A 206 23.03 -4.65 -5.99
CA LYS A 206 23.32 -5.88 -5.22
C LYS A 206 24.59 -6.58 -5.68
N THR A 207 25.00 -6.43 -6.93
CA THR A 207 26.27 -6.99 -7.44
C THR A 207 27.48 -6.17 -7.04
N SER A 208 27.30 -4.97 -6.49
CA SER A 208 28.42 -4.11 -6.07
C SER A 208 29.12 -4.65 -4.81
N ASN A 209 30.45 -4.49 -4.76
CA ASN A 209 31.26 -4.88 -3.60
C ASN A 209 30.81 -4.20 -2.30
N LEU A 210 30.18 -3.01 -2.40
CA LEU A 210 29.69 -2.29 -1.24
C LEU A 210 28.41 -2.95 -0.69
N ALA A 211 27.45 -3.24 -1.56
CA ALA A 211 26.20 -3.88 -1.16
C ALA A 211 26.44 -5.29 -0.58
N GLN A 212 27.39 -6.04 -1.14
CA GLN A 212 27.72 -7.39 -0.65
C GLN A 212 28.33 -7.40 0.77
N LYS A 213 28.88 -6.28 1.24
CA LYS A 213 29.39 -6.11 2.60
C LYS A 213 28.34 -5.65 3.60
N MET A 214 27.14 -5.29 3.15
CA MET A 214 26.06 -4.84 4.02
C MET A 214 25.28 -6.03 4.59
N SER A 215 24.91 -5.95 5.86
CA SER A 215 24.08 -6.96 6.52
C SER A 215 22.67 -7.07 5.90
N ASN A 216 22.16 -5.98 5.35
CA ASN A 216 20.90 -5.93 4.61
C ASN A 216 21.14 -5.21 3.27
N SER A 217 21.61 -5.95 2.27
CA SER A 217 21.89 -5.43 0.94
C SER A 217 20.62 -4.94 0.22
N ASP A 218 19.47 -5.52 0.52
CA ASP A 218 18.19 -5.16 -0.10
C ASP A 218 17.76 -3.75 0.32
N ASP A 219 17.71 -3.47 1.61
CA ASP A 219 17.37 -2.15 2.14
C ASP A 219 18.39 -1.10 1.71
N PHE A 220 19.68 -1.45 1.70
CA PHE A 220 20.71 -0.56 1.21
C PHE A 220 20.48 -0.16 -0.25
N CYS A 221 20.24 -1.13 -1.14
CA CYS A 221 20.02 -0.85 -2.56
C CYS A 221 18.72 -0.12 -2.85
N VAL A 222 17.67 -0.38 -2.07
CA VAL A 222 16.43 0.40 -2.13
C VAL A 222 16.67 1.84 -1.70
N CYS A 223 17.42 2.07 -0.64
CA CYS A 223 17.77 3.43 -0.20
C CYS A 223 18.58 4.19 -1.26
N ILE A 224 19.53 3.53 -1.94
CA ILE A 224 20.28 4.11 -3.05
C ILE A 224 19.35 4.49 -4.20
N LEU A 225 18.46 3.58 -4.60
CA LEU A 225 17.47 3.84 -5.66
C LEU A 225 16.61 5.06 -5.33
N ASP A 226 16.10 5.19 -4.09
CA ASP A 226 15.29 6.33 -3.71
C ASP A 226 16.06 7.66 -3.77
N LYS A 227 17.33 7.66 -3.38
CA LYS A 227 18.20 8.84 -3.52
C LYS A 227 18.36 9.25 -5.00
N ILE A 228 18.51 8.27 -5.89
CA ILE A 228 18.60 8.52 -7.33
C ILE A 228 17.25 9.06 -7.84
N GLN A 229 16.15 8.41 -7.49
CA GLN A 229 14.81 8.80 -7.93
C GLN A 229 14.42 10.20 -7.44
N SER A 230 14.75 10.55 -6.20
CA SER A 230 14.45 11.88 -5.66
C SER A 230 15.19 12.99 -6.41
N LYS A 231 16.35 12.69 -7.01
CA LYS A 231 17.20 13.65 -7.67
C LYS A 231 16.96 13.74 -9.19
N TYR A 232 16.69 12.61 -9.85
CA TYR A 232 16.65 12.51 -11.30
C TYR A 232 15.36 11.89 -11.81
N LYS A 233 14.83 12.40 -12.95
CA LYS A 233 13.90 11.64 -13.78
C LYS A 233 14.64 10.47 -14.43
N PHE A 234 13.94 9.37 -14.76
CA PHE A 234 14.60 8.20 -15.32
C PHE A 234 15.42 8.51 -16.59
N LYS A 235 14.87 9.31 -17.51
CA LYS A 235 15.57 9.73 -18.72
C LYS A 235 16.85 10.55 -18.44
N GLU A 236 16.85 11.35 -17.39
CA GLU A 236 18.04 12.13 -16.97
C GLU A 236 19.11 11.20 -16.41
N PHE A 237 18.70 10.25 -15.58
CA PHE A 237 19.59 9.24 -15.02
C PHE A 237 20.23 8.36 -16.12
N GLN A 238 19.45 7.92 -17.13
CA GLN A 238 19.98 7.18 -18.27
C GLN A 238 21.08 7.94 -19.03
N LYS A 239 20.91 9.26 -19.20
CA LYS A 239 21.93 10.10 -19.86
C LYS A 239 23.23 10.16 -19.06
N LEU A 240 23.15 10.24 -17.73
CA LEU A 240 24.35 10.22 -16.86
C LEU A 240 25.12 8.90 -17.02
N LEU A 241 24.42 7.75 -17.01
CA LEU A 241 25.06 6.47 -17.23
C LEU A 241 25.69 6.30 -18.63
N ALA A 242 25.16 6.99 -19.63
CA ALA A 242 25.72 6.96 -21.00
C ALA A 242 27.00 7.81 -21.16
N VAL A 243 27.18 8.82 -20.32
CA VAL A 243 28.37 9.70 -20.34
C VAL A 243 29.57 9.05 -19.62
N GLU A 244 29.30 8.15 -18.66
CA GLU A 244 30.37 7.45 -17.90
C GLU A 244 30.88 6.16 -18.59
N ARG A 245 30.37 5.82 -19.78
CA ARG A 245 30.84 4.70 -20.62
C ARG A 245 31.70 5.18 -21.76
#